data_8c8e058dc01e5b1ca0baedee5accd2d5
#
_entry.id   8c8e058dc01e5b1ca0baedee5accd2d5
#
_cell.length_a   1.000
_cell.length_b   1.000
_cell.length_c   1.000
_cell.angle_alpha   90.00
_cell.angle_beta   90.00
_cell.angle_gamma   90.00
#
_symmetry.space_group_name_H-M   'P 1'
#
loop_
_entity.id
_entity.type
_entity.pdbx_description
1 polymer ?
#
loop_
_entity_poly.entity_id
_entity_poly.type
_entity_poly.pdbx_seq_one_letter_code
_entity_poly.pdbx_strand_id
1 'polypeptide(L)'
;MSGNSIFSRFATWLASPEVFGSITKKIPGNWQLYEYYVDLEEDLIHLGEADLKSNNELLHIQFEEDEQFSLNEQLPLPVFKKLKLGQWSVHRNFITLIDPSDFRNNLEFQFAFQKNDLKLLKKDKTGKIEFFGFFRSEKSEKAR
;
A
#
# COMPACT_ATOMS: atom_id res chain seq x y z
N MET A 1 3.50 -23.26 -2.44
CA MET A 1 4.09 -22.13 -1.75
C MET A 1 3.08 -21.01 -1.60
N SER A 2 2.82 -20.65 -0.38
CA SER A 2 1.76 -19.69 -0.06
C SER A 2 2.00 -18.30 -0.66
N GLY A 3 3.26 -17.85 -0.72
CA GLY A 3 3.57 -16.54 -1.28
C GLY A 3 3.21 -16.42 -2.75
N ASN A 4 3.43 -17.49 -3.53
CA ASN A 4 3.11 -17.48 -4.95
C ASN A 4 1.60 -17.42 -5.20
N SER A 5 0.81 -18.06 -4.36
CA SER A 5 -0.64 -18.04 -4.54
C SER A 5 -1.22 -16.66 -4.24
N ILE A 6 -0.65 -15.93 -3.30
CA ILE A 6 -1.05 -14.56 -3.00
C ILE A 6 -0.73 -13.65 -4.18
N PHE A 7 0.45 -13.79 -4.75
CA PHE A 7 0.84 -13.04 -5.94
C PHE A 7 -0.06 -13.31 -7.12
N SER A 8 -0.37 -14.58 -7.37
CA SER A 8 -1.25 -14.95 -8.48
C SER A 8 -2.60 -14.30 -8.36
N ARG A 9 -3.17 -14.31 -7.17
CA ARG A 9 -4.47 -13.69 -6.93
C ARG A 9 -4.43 -12.18 -7.17
N PHE A 10 -3.39 -11.53 -6.66
CA PHE A 10 -3.22 -10.10 -6.81
C PHE A 10 -3.08 -9.74 -8.28
N ALA A 11 -2.20 -10.45 -8.99
CA ALA A 11 -1.94 -10.19 -10.40
C ALA A 11 -3.17 -10.45 -11.26
N THR A 12 -3.91 -11.53 -10.99
CA THR A 12 -5.13 -11.84 -11.72
C THR A 12 -6.17 -10.74 -11.54
N TRP A 13 -6.29 -10.26 -10.33
CA TRP A 13 -7.23 -9.20 -10.01
C TRP A 13 -6.86 -7.88 -10.69
N LEU A 14 -5.58 -7.55 -10.72
CA LEU A 14 -5.08 -6.35 -11.39
C LEU A 14 -5.28 -6.39 -12.90
N ALA A 15 -5.40 -7.58 -13.48
CA ALA A 15 -5.57 -7.74 -14.91
C ALA A 15 -6.99 -7.42 -15.39
N SER A 16 -7.94 -7.21 -14.48
CA SER A 16 -9.30 -6.85 -14.85
C SER A 16 -9.37 -5.42 -15.37
N PRO A 17 -9.63 -5.21 -16.67
CA PRO A 17 -9.49 -3.88 -17.27
C PRO A 17 -10.64 -2.93 -16.98
N GLU A 18 -11.79 -3.44 -16.61
CA GLU A 18 -13.02 -2.64 -16.56
C GLU A 18 -13.11 -1.69 -15.38
N VAL A 19 -12.18 -1.76 -14.43
CA VAL A 19 -12.30 -1.00 -13.19
C VAL A 19 -11.42 0.25 -13.12
N PHE A 20 -10.52 0.45 -14.10
CA PHE A 20 -9.54 1.52 -13.96
C PHE A 20 -10.14 2.92 -13.97
N GLY A 21 -11.21 3.14 -14.71
CA GLY A 21 -11.82 4.46 -14.79
C GLY A 21 -12.40 4.95 -13.47
N SER A 22 -12.90 4.04 -12.63
CA SER A 22 -13.51 4.39 -11.36
C SER A 22 -12.57 4.22 -10.17
N ILE A 23 -11.48 3.48 -10.33
CA ILE A 23 -10.56 3.15 -9.24
C ILE A 23 -9.90 4.41 -8.69
N THR A 24 -9.46 5.33 -9.55
CA THR A 24 -8.75 6.53 -9.11
C THR A 24 -9.60 7.42 -8.21
N LYS A 25 -10.92 7.35 -8.34
CA LYS A 25 -11.84 8.12 -7.50
C LYS A 25 -11.96 7.56 -6.10
N LYS A 26 -11.53 6.32 -5.90
CA LYS A 26 -11.59 5.67 -4.59
C LYS A 26 -10.35 5.92 -3.74
N ILE A 27 -9.29 6.42 -4.35
CA ILE A 27 -8.01 6.60 -3.64
C ILE A 27 -8.06 7.70 -2.58
N PRO A 28 -8.64 8.90 -2.86
CA PRO A 28 -8.65 9.95 -1.83
C PRO A 28 -9.35 9.49 -0.55
N GLY A 29 -8.73 9.80 0.57
CA GLY A 29 -9.23 9.43 1.88
C GLY A 29 -8.13 9.00 2.80
N ASN A 30 -8.52 8.45 3.94
CA ASN A 30 -7.62 7.98 4.97
C ASN A 30 -7.60 6.46 4.97
N TRP A 31 -6.40 5.89 4.91
CA TRP A 31 -6.22 4.46 4.82
C TRP A 31 -5.38 3.96 5.97
N GLN A 32 -5.85 2.92 6.64
CA GLN A 32 -5.16 2.32 7.78
C GLN A 32 -4.72 0.90 7.44
N LEU A 33 -3.43 0.63 7.59
CA LEU A 33 -2.87 -0.71 7.42
C LEU A 33 -3.42 -1.64 8.50
N TYR A 34 -3.87 -2.84 8.10
CA TYR A 34 -4.32 -3.83 9.07
C TYR A 34 -3.60 -5.17 8.95
N GLU A 35 -2.85 -5.39 7.88
CA GLU A 35 -1.97 -6.56 7.77
C GLU A 35 -0.98 -6.35 6.64
N TYR A 36 0.17 -7.00 6.71
CA TYR A 36 1.10 -6.94 5.61
C TYR A 36 1.99 -8.18 5.56
N TYR A 37 2.61 -8.36 4.37
CA TYR A 37 3.61 -9.37 4.11
C TYR A 37 4.91 -8.69 3.72
N VAL A 38 6.02 -9.29 4.06
CA VAL A 38 7.35 -8.81 3.69
C VAL A 38 8.30 -10.00 3.57
N ASP A 39 9.18 -9.96 2.58
CA ASP A 39 10.26 -10.96 2.47
C ASP A 39 11.42 -10.51 3.36
N LEU A 40 11.73 -11.28 4.38
CA LEU A 40 12.89 -11.04 5.23
C LEU A 40 13.81 -12.23 5.10
N GLU A 41 15.03 -11.96 4.63
CA GLU A 41 16.00 -13.00 4.31
C GLU A 41 15.42 -13.93 3.27
N GLU A 42 15.08 -15.16 3.60
CA GLU A 42 14.49 -16.09 2.63
C GLU A 42 13.06 -16.49 2.98
N ASP A 43 12.50 -15.85 4.00
CA ASP A 43 11.16 -16.19 4.49
C ASP A 43 10.16 -15.07 4.19
N LEU A 44 8.98 -15.48 3.74
CA LEU A 44 7.86 -14.55 3.62
C LEU A 44 7.18 -14.45 4.99
N ILE A 45 7.24 -13.27 5.57
CA ILE A 45 6.70 -13.01 6.90
C ILE A 45 5.34 -12.33 6.76
N HIS A 46 4.38 -12.79 7.53
CA HIS A 46 3.03 -12.22 7.58
C HIS A 46 2.76 -11.65 8.95
N LEU A 47 2.31 -10.40 9.00
CA LEU A 47 1.87 -9.77 10.24
C LEU A 47 0.40 -9.39 10.09
N GLY A 48 -0.43 -10.02 10.90
CA GLY A 48 -1.86 -9.74 10.93
C GLY A 48 -2.19 -8.60 11.89
N GLU A 49 -3.48 -8.32 12.01
CA GLU A 49 -3.94 -7.18 12.81
C GLU A 49 -3.52 -7.29 14.26
N ALA A 50 -3.60 -8.48 14.85
CA ALA A 50 -3.19 -8.68 16.22
C ALA A 50 -1.69 -8.45 16.43
N ASP A 51 -0.89 -8.85 15.45
CA ASP A 51 0.56 -8.64 15.51
C ASP A 51 0.89 -7.15 15.46
N LEU A 52 0.21 -6.41 14.59
CA LEU A 52 0.44 -4.97 14.49
C LEU A 52 0.13 -4.29 15.81
N LYS A 53 -0.97 -4.64 16.43
CA LYS A 53 -1.35 -4.06 17.74
C LYS A 53 -0.35 -4.40 18.83
N SER A 54 0.05 -5.67 18.93
CA SER A 54 0.96 -6.08 19.99
C SER A 54 2.36 -5.53 19.79
N ASN A 55 2.78 -5.25 18.56
CA ASN A 55 4.09 -4.68 18.27
C ASN A 55 4.08 -3.15 18.20
N ASN A 56 2.94 -2.53 18.40
CA ASN A 56 2.77 -1.08 18.23
C ASN A 56 3.18 -0.59 16.84
N GLU A 57 2.86 -1.40 15.82
CA GLU A 57 3.13 -1.03 14.43
C GLU A 57 1.90 -0.37 13.83
N LEU A 58 2.12 0.70 13.07
CA LEU A 58 1.02 1.36 12.39
C LEU A 58 1.50 2.01 11.10
N LEU A 59 0.55 2.17 10.18
CA LEU A 59 0.75 2.97 8.97
C LEU A 59 -0.59 3.54 8.57
N HIS A 60 -0.66 4.85 8.54
CA HIS A 60 -1.80 5.61 8.03
C HIS A 60 -1.36 6.40 6.82
N ILE A 61 -2.08 6.31 5.73
CA ILE A 61 -1.81 7.12 4.54
C ILE A 61 -3.06 7.94 4.26
N GLN A 62 -2.87 9.25 4.10
CA GLN A 62 -3.95 10.14 3.72
C GLN A 62 -3.68 10.64 2.31
N PHE A 63 -4.60 10.37 1.39
CA PHE A 63 -4.53 10.86 0.02
C PHE A 63 -5.57 11.96 -0.13
N GLU A 64 -5.10 13.16 -0.50
CA GLU A 64 -5.99 14.31 -0.72
C GLU A 64 -6.45 14.35 -2.18
N GLU A 65 -7.60 14.94 -2.42
CA GLU A 65 -8.12 15.07 -3.79
C GLU A 65 -7.26 15.96 -4.67
N ASP A 66 -6.49 16.85 -4.08
CA ASP A 66 -5.60 17.77 -4.79
C ASP A 66 -4.24 17.15 -5.11
N GLU A 67 -4.14 15.81 -5.05
CA GLU A 67 -2.93 15.05 -5.38
C GLU A 67 -1.79 15.22 -4.38
N GLN A 68 -2.12 15.59 -3.16
CA GLN A 68 -1.15 15.59 -2.06
C GLN A 68 -1.36 14.34 -1.22
N PHE A 69 -0.31 13.91 -0.53
CA PHE A 69 -0.44 12.82 0.43
C PHE A 69 0.38 13.12 1.67
N SER A 70 0.00 12.47 2.76
CA SER A 70 0.82 12.41 3.97
C SER A 70 0.70 11.02 4.56
N LEU A 71 1.71 10.60 5.31
CA LEU A 71 1.62 9.33 6.01
C LEU A 71 2.25 9.44 7.39
N ASN A 72 1.75 8.60 8.28
CA ASN A 72 2.26 8.44 9.62
C ASN A 72 2.55 6.96 9.81
N GLU A 73 3.80 6.61 10.17
CA GLU A 73 4.15 5.21 10.27
C GLU A 73 5.04 4.91 11.49
N GLN A 74 4.84 3.72 12.00
CA GLN A 74 5.71 3.10 13.01
C GLN A 74 5.87 1.65 12.58
N LEU A 75 6.74 1.41 11.60
CA LEU A 75 7.01 0.07 11.09
C LEU A 75 8.50 -0.20 11.17
N PRO A 76 8.89 -1.45 11.40
CA PRO A 76 10.31 -1.81 11.39
C PRO A 76 10.86 -2.05 9.98
N LEU A 77 10.32 -1.34 8.99
CA LEU A 77 10.68 -1.49 7.58
C LEU A 77 11.26 -0.18 7.06
N PRO A 78 12.28 -0.23 6.22
CA PRO A 78 12.87 1.00 5.69
C PRO A 78 12.04 1.68 4.62
N VAL A 79 11.08 1.00 4.01
CA VAL A 79 10.42 1.46 2.80
C VAL A 79 9.75 2.83 2.96
N PHE A 80 9.21 3.14 4.14
CA PHE A 80 8.47 4.39 4.36
C PHE A 80 9.28 5.43 5.15
N LYS A 81 10.56 5.20 5.41
CA LYS A 81 11.30 6.05 6.35
C LYS A 81 11.66 7.42 5.81
N LYS A 82 11.83 7.56 4.51
CA LYS A 82 12.34 8.79 3.91
C LYS A 82 11.27 9.71 3.35
N LEU A 83 10.06 9.22 3.15
CA LEU A 83 9.02 10.00 2.49
C LEU A 83 7.75 9.98 3.33
N LYS A 84 7.40 11.12 3.95
CA LYS A 84 6.24 11.23 4.83
C LYS A 84 5.14 12.08 4.25
N LEU A 85 5.45 12.97 3.32
CA LEU A 85 4.46 13.79 2.66
C LEU A 85 4.97 14.20 1.28
N GLY A 86 4.07 14.56 0.41
CA GLY A 86 4.40 14.94 -0.96
C GLY A 86 3.17 14.86 -1.84
N GLN A 87 3.38 14.41 -3.06
CA GLN A 87 2.32 14.30 -4.07
C GLN A 87 2.10 12.84 -4.41
N TRP A 88 0.93 12.53 -4.95
CA TRP A 88 0.68 11.19 -5.46
C TRP A 88 0.13 11.27 -6.87
N SER A 89 0.42 10.23 -7.65
CA SER A 89 -0.12 10.12 -8.99
C SER A 89 -0.40 8.66 -9.30
N VAL A 90 -1.29 8.44 -10.28
CA VAL A 90 -1.67 7.09 -10.70
C VAL A 90 -1.38 6.96 -12.18
N HIS A 91 -0.76 5.85 -12.55
CA HIS A 91 -0.55 5.48 -13.93
C HIS A 91 -0.83 3.99 -14.05
N ARG A 92 -1.90 3.64 -14.75
CA ARG A 92 -2.37 2.26 -14.86
C ARG A 92 -2.64 1.70 -13.47
N ASN A 93 -2.02 0.57 -13.13
CA ASN A 93 -2.19 -0.07 -11.82
C ASN A 93 -1.07 0.27 -10.85
N PHE A 94 -0.39 1.38 -11.11
CA PHE A 94 0.66 1.88 -10.23
C PHE A 94 0.26 3.19 -9.60
N ILE A 95 0.56 3.33 -8.32
CA ILE A 95 0.47 4.60 -7.61
C ILE A 95 1.87 4.99 -7.17
N THR A 96 2.24 6.24 -7.40
CA THR A 96 3.55 6.74 -7.02
C THR A 96 3.39 7.82 -5.95
N LEU A 97 4.12 7.65 -4.86
CA LEU A 97 4.28 8.68 -3.85
C LEU A 97 5.52 9.46 -4.22
N ILE A 98 5.35 10.76 -4.44
CA ILE A 98 6.37 11.61 -5.03
C ILE A 98 6.93 12.57 -3.99
N ASP A 99 8.25 12.59 -3.89
CA ASP A 99 8.96 13.61 -3.12
C ASP A 99 9.35 14.73 -4.09
N PRO A 100 8.67 15.89 -4.07
CA PRO A 100 8.99 16.95 -5.03
C PRO A 100 10.37 17.56 -4.85
N SER A 101 11.00 17.35 -3.69
CA SER A 101 12.33 17.88 -3.44
C SER A 101 13.45 16.90 -3.80
N ASP A 102 13.13 15.60 -3.92
CA ASP A 102 14.14 14.58 -4.24
C ASP A 102 13.48 13.33 -4.80
N PHE A 103 13.51 13.17 -6.12
CA PHE A 103 12.88 12.03 -6.81
C PHE A 103 13.42 10.68 -6.35
N ARG A 104 14.62 10.64 -5.77
CA ARG A 104 15.20 9.38 -5.33
C ARG A 104 14.42 8.77 -4.19
N ASN A 105 13.63 9.57 -3.51
CA ASN A 105 12.76 9.11 -2.43
C ASN A 105 11.38 8.66 -2.90
N ASN A 106 11.09 8.77 -4.19
CA ASN A 106 9.79 8.35 -4.73
C ASN A 106 9.54 6.88 -4.46
N LEU A 107 8.30 6.55 -4.15
CA LEU A 107 7.88 5.17 -3.90
C LEU A 107 6.80 4.80 -4.90
N GLU A 108 6.98 3.71 -5.62
CA GLU A 108 6.00 3.23 -6.57
C GLU A 108 5.44 1.89 -6.09
N PHE A 109 4.12 1.79 -6.06
CA PHE A 109 3.43 0.56 -5.66
C PHE A 109 2.47 0.14 -6.75
N GLN A 110 2.35 -1.17 -6.94
CA GLN A 110 1.18 -1.69 -7.64
C GLN A 110 0.02 -1.61 -6.66
N PHE A 111 -1.16 -1.26 -7.14
CA PHE A 111 -2.31 -1.14 -6.25
C PHE A 111 -3.53 -1.82 -6.85
N ALA A 112 -4.44 -2.20 -5.99
CA ALA A 112 -5.74 -2.74 -6.38
C ALA A 112 -6.70 -2.57 -5.22
N PHE A 113 -7.99 -2.62 -5.54
CA PHE A 113 -9.04 -2.61 -4.53
C PHE A 113 -9.71 -3.97 -4.52
N GLN A 114 -10.01 -4.47 -3.33
CA GLN A 114 -10.84 -5.64 -3.16
C GLN A 114 -11.96 -5.24 -2.21
N LYS A 115 -13.18 -5.21 -2.73
CA LYS A 115 -14.30 -4.59 -2.03
C LYS A 115 -13.93 -3.14 -1.73
N ASN A 116 -13.83 -2.76 -0.47
CA ASN A 116 -13.46 -1.41 -0.08
C ASN A 116 -12.05 -1.31 0.50
N ASP A 117 -11.28 -2.38 0.40
CA ASP A 117 -9.90 -2.39 0.89
C ASP A 117 -8.93 -2.06 -0.22
N LEU A 118 -7.87 -1.34 0.14
CA LEU A 118 -6.79 -0.99 -0.76
C LEU A 118 -5.61 -1.92 -0.50
N LYS A 119 -5.01 -2.43 -1.57
CA LYS A 119 -3.79 -3.25 -1.48
C LYS A 119 -2.66 -2.53 -2.18
N LEU A 120 -1.50 -2.49 -1.54
CA LEU A 120 -0.29 -1.88 -2.09
C LEU A 120 0.84 -2.91 -2.06
N LEU A 121 1.49 -3.09 -3.22
CA LEU A 121 2.57 -4.05 -3.36
C LEU A 121 3.81 -3.36 -3.91
N LYS A 122 4.93 -3.52 -3.23
CA LYS A 122 6.22 -3.06 -3.72
C LYS A 122 7.21 -4.21 -3.66
N LYS A 123 7.90 -4.44 -4.78
CA LYS A 123 8.96 -5.45 -4.89
C LYS A 123 10.29 -4.76 -5.16
N ASP A 124 11.38 -5.41 -4.76
CA ASP A 124 12.70 -4.93 -5.10
C ASP A 124 13.10 -5.40 -6.50
N LYS A 125 14.31 -5.08 -6.93
CA LYS A 125 14.80 -5.42 -8.27
C LYS A 125 14.90 -6.92 -8.51
N THR A 126 15.02 -7.70 -7.44
CA THR A 126 15.13 -9.16 -7.55
C THR A 126 13.77 -9.85 -7.47
N GLY A 127 12.71 -9.09 -7.26
CA GLY A 127 11.37 -9.64 -7.15
C GLY A 127 10.93 -9.97 -5.74
N LYS A 128 11.75 -9.68 -4.74
CA LYS A 128 11.36 -9.90 -3.35
C LYS A 128 10.37 -8.84 -2.91
N ILE A 129 9.44 -9.24 -2.05
CA ILE A 129 8.42 -8.32 -1.52
C ILE A 129 9.05 -7.43 -0.46
N GLU A 130 9.21 -6.15 -0.78
CA GLU A 130 9.60 -5.17 0.22
C GLU A 130 8.42 -4.82 1.13
N PHE A 131 7.21 -4.85 0.57
CA PHE A 131 6.01 -4.55 1.32
C PHE A 131 4.78 -4.96 0.50
N PHE A 132 3.87 -5.69 1.11
CA PHE A 132 2.57 -6.00 0.52
C PHE A 132 1.54 -5.77 1.62
N GLY A 133 0.90 -4.61 1.58
CA GLY A 133 0.02 -4.16 2.65
C GLY A 133 -1.44 -4.12 2.26
N PHE A 134 -2.28 -4.33 3.26
CA PHE A 134 -3.74 -4.34 3.13
C PHE A 134 -4.28 -3.24 4.02
N PHE A 135 -5.05 -2.33 3.41
CA PHE A 135 -5.52 -1.13 4.09
C PHE A 135 -7.03 -1.07 4.05
N ARG A 136 -7.62 -0.63 5.15
CA ARG A 136 -9.05 -0.35 5.18
C ARG A 136 -9.26 1.16 5.23
N SER A 137 -10.38 1.60 4.68
CA SER A 137 -10.74 3.01 4.70
C SER A 137 -11.30 3.38 6.06
N GLU A 138 -10.79 4.45 6.64
CA GLU A 138 -11.32 4.97 7.90
C GLU A 138 -12.71 5.58 7.72
N LYS A 139 -13.09 5.98 6.50
CA LYS A 139 -14.42 6.50 6.23
C LYS A 139 -15.51 5.49 6.56
N SER A 140 -15.24 4.21 6.31
CA SER A 140 -16.20 3.14 6.59
C SER A 140 -16.56 3.07 8.06
N GLU A 141 -15.61 3.34 8.92
CA GLU A 141 -15.83 3.34 10.37
C GLU A 141 -16.63 4.54 10.82
N LYS A 142 -16.38 5.69 10.21
CA LYS A 142 -17.07 6.93 10.58
C LYS A 142 -18.53 6.96 10.14
N ALA A 143 -18.87 6.19 9.13
CA ALA A 143 -20.25 6.12 8.63
C ALA A 143 -21.21 5.44 9.58
N ARG A 144 -20.72 4.86 10.63
CA ARG A 144 -21.56 4.22 11.63
C ARG A 144 -21.94 5.23 12.73
#